data_e4a447cd6e6ecb307a499dfecaafd71b
#
_entry.id   e4a447cd6e6ecb307a499dfecaafd71b
#
_cell.length_a   1.000
_cell.length_b   1.000
_cell.length_c   1.000
_cell.angle_alpha   90.00
_cell.angle_beta   90.00
_cell.angle_gamma   90.00
#
_symmetry.space_group_name_H-M   'P 1'
#
loop_
_entity.id
_entity.type
_entity.pdbx_description
1 polymer ?
#
loop_
_entity_poly.entity_id
_entity_poly.type
_entity_poly.pdbx_seq_one_letter_code
_entity_poly.pdbx_strand_id
1 'polypeptide(L)'
;MDNPATAPWQDGWLQSVRHIPSPNFGPRESKEEVSLVVLHNISLPPFEYGTDAVEKLFANRLDPDGHPFFSLIHTLRVSSHFLIKRDGETVQFVSCDNMAYHAGVSSFRGREKCNAFSIGIELEGCDFEPFTEAQYRSLETLLAALCRRYPITAVTGHQDIAPGRKTDPGHFFDWRRIREKGFPVDRNAV
;
A
#
# COMPACT_ATOMS: atom_id res chain seq x y z
N MET A 1 -30.31 -1.36 3.82
CA MET A 1 -29.14 -1.20 4.70
C MET A 1 -28.16 -2.27 4.25
N ASP A 2 -27.22 -1.87 3.41
CA ASP A 2 -26.23 -2.81 2.86
C ASP A 2 -25.32 -3.27 3.99
N ASN A 3 -25.24 -4.58 4.13
CA ASN A 3 -24.38 -5.24 5.12
C ASN A 3 -22.91 -4.94 4.79
N PRO A 4 -22.12 -4.25 5.63
CA PRO A 4 -20.72 -3.97 5.38
C PRO A 4 -19.84 -5.24 5.30
N ALA A 5 -20.46 -6.43 5.43
CA ALA A 5 -19.76 -7.72 5.46
C ALA A 5 -19.32 -8.24 4.07
N THR A 6 -19.77 -7.65 2.96
CA THR A 6 -19.38 -8.08 1.60
C THR A 6 -19.04 -6.89 0.75
N ALA A 7 -17.82 -6.34 0.94
CA ALA A 7 -17.29 -5.38 -0.03
C ALA A 7 -17.25 -6.09 -1.41
N PRO A 8 -17.96 -5.58 -2.43
CA PRO A 8 -18.02 -6.24 -3.72
C PRO A 8 -16.67 -6.11 -4.41
N TRP A 9 -16.08 -7.24 -4.78
CA TRP A 9 -14.88 -7.30 -5.59
C TRP A 9 -15.23 -7.68 -7.02
N GLN A 10 -14.63 -7.02 -7.97
CA GLN A 10 -14.69 -7.39 -9.38
C GLN A 10 -13.28 -7.40 -9.95
N ASP A 11 -12.82 -8.54 -10.44
CA ASP A 11 -11.50 -8.73 -11.06
C ASP A 11 -10.33 -8.12 -10.24
N GLY A 12 -10.34 -8.34 -8.90
CA GLY A 12 -9.35 -7.79 -7.99
C GLY A 12 -9.49 -6.29 -7.66
N TRP A 13 -10.58 -5.66 -8.14
CA TRP A 13 -10.93 -4.28 -7.83
C TRP A 13 -12.02 -4.20 -6.76
N LEU A 14 -11.72 -3.44 -5.68
CA LEU A 14 -12.66 -3.17 -4.60
C LEU A 14 -13.63 -2.06 -5.02
N GLN A 15 -14.91 -2.39 -5.22
CA GLN A 15 -15.88 -1.47 -5.81
C GLN A 15 -16.29 -0.31 -4.89
N SER A 16 -15.99 -0.40 -3.59
CA SER A 16 -16.35 0.64 -2.60
C SER A 16 -15.32 1.77 -2.49
N VAL A 17 -14.26 1.77 -3.30
CA VAL A 17 -13.20 2.79 -3.28
C VAL A 17 -13.04 3.44 -4.66
N ARG A 18 -12.41 4.61 -4.69
CA ARG A 18 -12.10 5.30 -5.94
C ARG A 18 -10.97 4.57 -6.69
N HIS A 19 -11.08 4.48 -8.01
CA HIS A 19 -10.10 3.84 -8.87
C HIS A 19 -9.36 4.86 -9.73
N ILE A 20 -8.02 4.76 -9.76
CA ILE A 20 -7.14 5.47 -10.71
C ILE A 20 -6.15 4.43 -11.25
N PRO A 21 -6.45 3.76 -12.37
CA PRO A 21 -5.61 2.70 -12.88
C PRO A 21 -4.18 3.16 -13.19
N SER A 22 -3.20 2.46 -12.62
CA SER A 22 -1.78 2.64 -12.91
C SER A 22 -1.37 1.73 -14.07
N PRO A 23 -0.53 2.20 -15.01
CA PRO A 23 0.08 1.33 -16.01
C PRO A 23 1.27 0.51 -15.44
N ASN A 24 1.71 0.80 -14.20
CA ASN A 24 2.88 0.20 -13.57
C ASN A 24 2.49 -1.07 -12.80
N PHE A 25 2.22 -2.15 -13.49
CA PHE A 25 1.91 -3.45 -12.89
C PHE A 25 2.37 -4.59 -13.80
N GLY A 26 2.43 -5.80 -13.23
CA GLY A 26 2.71 -7.02 -13.96
C GLY A 26 1.76 -8.15 -13.57
N PRO A 27 1.72 -9.24 -14.34
CA PRO A 27 0.95 -10.41 -13.97
C PRO A 27 1.56 -11.08 -12.74
N ARG A 28 0.73 -11.67 -11.89
CA ARG A 28 1.20 -12.65 -10.90
C ARG A 28 1.42 -13.99 -11.61
N GLU A 29 2.45 -14.70 -11.21
CA GLU A 29 2.62 -16.08 -11.65
C GLU A 29 1.48 -16.94 -11.06
N SER A 30 0.98 -17.90 -11.84
CA SER A 30 -0.21 -18.70 -11.47
C SER A 30 -0.06 -19.54 -10.20
N LYS A 31 1.15 -19.67 -9.66
CA LYS A 31 1.48 -20.41 -8.43
C LYS A 31 1.62 -19.51 -7.20
N GLU A 32 1.55 -18.19 -7.40
CA GLU A 32 1.74 -17.24 -6.33
C GLU A 32 0.40 -16.91 -5.67
N GLU A 33 0.28 -17.29 -4.40
CA GLU A 33 -0.85 -16.87 -3.57
C GLU A 33 -0.55 -15.52 -2.93
N VAL A 34 -1.51 -14.61 -2.98
CA VAL A 34 -1.44 -13.33 -2.27
C VAL A 34 -1.59 -13.60 -0.78
N SER A 35 -0.49 -13.57 -0.05
CA SER A 35 -0.44 -13.97 1.35
C SER A 35 0.12 -12.89 2.30
N LEU A 36 0.64 -11.80 1.74
CA LEU A 36 1.30 -10.73 2.47
C LEU A 36 0.63 -9.38 2.19
N VAL A 37 0.48 -8.55 3.22
CA VAL A 37 0.23 -7.11 3.06
C VAL A 37 1.45 -6.35 3.53
N VAL A 38 1.91 -5.40 2.70
CA VAL A 38 3.04 -4.51 3.02
C VAL A 38 2.53 -3.09 3.18
N LEU A 39 2.78 -2.50 4.34
CA LEU A 39 2.43 -1.12 4.65
C LEU A 39 3.60 -0.19 4.35
N HIS A 40 3.27 0.95 3.76
CA HIS A 40 4.19 2.02 3.37
C HIS A 40 3.71 3.36 3.90
N ASN A 41 4.57 4.37 3.81
CA ASN A 41 4.15 5.76 3.82
C ASN A 41 4.68 6.49 2.57
N ILE A 42 3.94 7.49 2.13
CA ILE A 42 4.33 8.35 1.00
C ILE A 42 3.75 9.74 1.18
N SER A 43 4.53 10.76 0.84
CA SER A 43 4.06 12.13 0.67
C SER A 43 4.75 12.78 -0.53
N LEU A 44 3.99 13.50 -1.35
CA LEU A 44 4.51 14.22 -2.51
C LEU A 44 3.80 15.58 -2.67
N PRO A 45 4.56 16.69 -2.67
CA PRO A 45 6.01 16.76 -2.36
C PRO A 45 6.32 16.19 -0.95
N PRO A 46 7.59 15.90 -0.61
CA PRO A 46 7.93 15.39 0.71
C PRO A 46 7.37 16.26 1.83
N PHE A 47 6.65 15.64 2.78
CA PHE A 47 5.99 16.27 3.93
C PHE A 47 4.79 17.15 3.62
N GLU A 48 4.31 17.14 2.37
CA GLU A 48 3.06 17.81 1.98
C GLU A 48 1.96 16.78 1.74
N TYR A 49 0.73 17.10 2.18
CA TYR A 49 -0.41 16.19 2.14
C TYR A 49 -1.60 16.80 1.41
N GLY A 50 -2.55 15.95 1.03
CA GLY A 50 -3.77 16.38 0.36
C GLY A 50 -3.57 16.78 -1.11
N THR A 51 -2.38 16.50 -1.67
CA THR A 51 -2.10 16.73 -3.09
C THR A 51 -2.56 15.53 -3.93
N ASP A 52 -2.54 15.67 -5.26
CA ASP A 52 -2.76 14.58 -6.22
C ASP A 52 -1.44 14.03 -6.80
N ALA A 53 -0.30 14.45 -6.24
CA ALA A 53 1.01 14.13 -6.81
C ALA A 53 1.34 12.64 -6.74
N VAL A 54 0.95 11.93 -5.67
CA VAL A 54 1.12 10.46 -5.58
C VAL A 54 0.29 9.76 -6.65
N GLU A 55 -0.95 10.18 -6.85
CA GLU A 55 -1.84 9.66 -7.88
C GLU A 55 -1.25 9.86 -9.28
N LYS A 56 -0.70 11.05 -9.54
CA LYS A 56 -0.02 11.39 -10.79
C LYS A 56 1.27 10.58 -11.00
N LEU A 57 2.06 10.35 -9.93
CA LEU A 57 3.25 9.50 -9.99
C LEU A 57 2.89 8.08 -10.42
N PHE A 58 1.93 7.46 -9.74
CA PHE A 58 1.51 6.08 -10.04
C PHE A 58 0.85 5.95 -11.41
N ALA A 59 0.26 7.02 -11.94
CA ALA A 59 -0.31 7.07 -13.29
C ALA A 59 0.68 7.52 -14.38
N ASN A 60 1.97 7.72 -14.06
CA ASN A 60 3.01 8.24 -14.96
C ASN A 60 2.67 9.62 -15.56
N ARG A 61 2.02 10.46 -14.78
CA ARG A 61 1.56 11.82 -15.17
C ARG A 61 2.11 12.92 -14.27
N LEU A 62 3.11 12.61 -13.42
CA LEU A 62 3.72 13.59 -12.55
C LEU A 62 4.46 14.63 -13.38
N ASP A 63 4.09 15.90 -13.21
CA ASP A 63 4.73 17.02 -13.91
C ASP A 63 6.11 17.31 -13.26
N PRO A 64 7.22 17.13 -13.99
CA PRO A 64 8.55 17.38 -13.45
C PRO A 64 8.80 18.85 -13.05
N ASP A 65 8.06 19.79 -13.63
CA ASP A 65 8.21 21.22 -13.37
C ASP A 65 7.33 21.70 -12.19
N GLY A 66 6.43 20.85 -11.72
CA GLY A 66 5.50 21.19 -10.64
C GLY A 66 6.15 21.36 -9.26
N HIS A 67 7.30 20.72 -9.02
CA HIS A 67 8.10 20.86 -7.82
C HIS A 67 9.53 20.35 -8.05
N PRO A 68 10.59 20.94 -7.45
CA PRO A 68 11.99 20.49 -7.65
C PRO A 68 12.22 19.00 -7.39
N PHE A 69 11.53 18.42 -6.40
CA PHE A 69 11.62 17.00 -6.09
C PHE A 69 11.00 16.12 -7.21
N PHE A 70 10.01 16.60 -7.93
CA PHE A 70 9.34 15.81 -8.97
C PHE A 70 10.26 15.53 -10.17
N SER A 71 11.15 16.46 -10.49
CA SER A 71 12.15 16.25 -11.55
C SER A 71 13.05 15.03 -11.30
N LEU A 72 13.25 14.64 -10.03
CA LEU A 72 14.05 13.49 -9.64
C LEU A 72 13.29 12.15 -9.74
N ILE A 73 11.97 12.16 -9.67
CA ILE A 73 11.18 10.95 -9.50
C ILE A 73 10.15 10.68 -10.61
N HIS A 74 9.79 11.67 -11.44
CA HIS A 74 8.71 11.55 -12.45
C HIS A 74 8.91 10.42 -13.46
N THR A 75 10.15 9.96 -13.65
CA THR A 75 10.48 8.83 -14.52
C THR A 75 10.35 7.47 -13.87
N LEU A 76 10.15 7.42 -12.55
CA LEU A 76 9.98 6.16 -11.84
C LEU A 76 8.71 5.44 -12.30
N ARG A 77 8.83 4.14 -12.49
CA ARG A 77 7.71 3.26 -12.84
C ARG A 77 7.33 2.41 -11.64
N VAL A 78 6.74 3.08 -10.67
CA VAL A 78 6.30 2.51 -9.39
C VAL A 78 4.79 2.61 -9.24
N SER A 79 4.22 1.79 -8.39
CA SER A 79 2.81 1.81 -8.03
C SER A 79 2.61 1.13 -6.67
N SER A 80 1.43 1.31 -6.10
CA SER A 80 0.91 0.47 -5.01
C SER A 80 -0.50 0.00 -5.37
N HIS A 81 -1.04 -0.98 -4.65
CA HIS A 81 -2.43 -1.37 -4.88
C HIS A 81 -3.37 -0.30 -4.34
N PHE A 82 -3.08 0.23 -3.14
CA PHE A 82 -3.90 1.23 -2.49
C PHE A 82 -3.08 2.41 -1.95
N LEU A 83 -3.75 3.57 -1.89
CA LEU A 83 -3.34 4.74 -1.12
C LEU A 83 -4.48 5.12 -0.18
N ILE A 84 -4.16 5.35 1.09
CA ILE A 84 -5.08 5.91 2.09
C ILE A 84 -4.61 7.32 2.43
N LYS A 85 -5.39 8.33 2.02
CA LYS A 85 -5.08 9.75 2.24
C LYS A 85 -5.32 10.13 3.70
N ARG A 86 -4.82 11.31 4.12
CA ARG A 86 -4.93 11.78 5.52
C ARG A 86 -6.36 11.89 6.04
N ASP A 87 -7.32 12.15 5.17
CA ASP A 87 -8.75 12.20 5.49
C ASP A 87 -9.43 10.82 5.53
N GLY A 88 -8.68 9.77 5.17
CA GLY A 88 -9.17 8.39 5.12
C GLY A 88 -9.70 7.98 3.74
N GLU A 89 -9.72 8.87 2.74
CA GLU A 89 -10.07 8.47 1.38
C GLU A 89 -9.12 7.34 0.91
N THR A 90 -9.72 6.26 0.40
CA THR A 90 -8.97 5.12 -0.15
C THR A 90 -9.06 5.13 -1.67
N VAL A 91 -7.91 5.04 -2.33
CA VAL A 91 -7.78 4.98 -3.78
C VAL A 91 -7.09 3.67 -4.17
N GLN A 92 -7.62 2.97 -5.19
CA GLN A 92 -6.98 1.77 -5.74
C GLN A 92 -6.39 2.07 -7.11
N PHE A 93 -5.13 1.61 -7.34
CA PHE A 93 -4.39 1.84 -8.58
C PHE A 93 -4.13 0.58 -9.39
N VAL A 94 -4.03 -0.57 -8.74
CA VAL A 94 -3.74 -1.85 -9.37
C VAL A 94 -4.73 -2.88 -8.85
N SER A 95 -5.23 -3.74 -9.75
CA SER A 95 -5.99 -4.92 -9.35
C SER A 95 -5.17 -5.78 -8.39
N CYS A 96 -5.74 -6.23 -7.28
CA CYS A 96 -5.04 -7.13 -6.35
C CYS A 96 -4.70 -8.50 -6.97
N ASP A 97 -5.33 -8.86 -8.09
CA ASP A 97 -5.00 -10.07 -8.85
C ASP A 97 -3.74 -9.87 -9.71
N ASN A 98 -3.22 -8.65 -9.82
CA ASN A 98 -1.96 -8.29 -10.46
C ASN A 98 -0.90 -7.89 -9.41
N MET A 99 0.35 -7.81 -9.85
CA MET A 99 1.49 -7.39 -9.04
C MET A 99 1.73 -5.88 -9.22
N ALA A 100 1.58 -5.07 -8.16
CA ALA A 100 2.04 -3.69 -8.15
C ALA A 100 3.55 -3.62 -7.86
N TYR A 101 4.18 -2.49 -8.20
CA TYR A 101 5.62 -2.28 -8.05
C TYR A 101 5.91 -1.37 -6.85
N HIS A 102 5.82 -1.92 -5.62
CA HIS A 102 5.96 -1.17 -4.36
C HIS A 102 7.10 -1.61 -3.46
N ALA A 103 7.54 -2.87 -3.52
CA ALA A 103 8.49 -3.45 -2.56
C ALA A 103 9.96 -3.37 -3.02
N GLY A 104 10.21 -3.32 -4.33
CA GLY A 104 11.57 -3.36 -4.89
C GLY A 104 12.32 -4.63 -4.49
N VAL A 105 13.62 -4.51 -4.24
CA VAL A 105 14.45 -5.61 -3.69
C VAL A 105 14.01 -5.86 -2.26
N SER A 106 13.46 -7.03 -2.00
CA SER A 106 12.80 -7.34 -0.73
C SER A 106 12.73 -8.84 -0.49
N SER A 107 12.64 -9.22 0.78
CA SER A 107 12.40 -10.61 1.17
C SER A 107 11.52 -10.68 2.42
N PHE A 108 10.72 -11.74 2.53
CA PHE A 108 9.90 -12.03 3.69
C PHE A 108 9.96 -13.52 4.00
N ARG A 109 10.43 -13.89 5.20
CA ARG A 109 10.61 -15.29 5.63
C ARG A 109 11.40 -16.14 4.61
N GLY A 110 12.52 -15.58 4.10
CA GLY A 110 13.36 -16.23 3.10
C GLY A 110 12.82 -16.27 1.67
N ARG A 111 11.64 -15.72 1.42
CA ARG A 111 11.05 -15.61 0.09
C ARG A 111 11.31 -14.22 -0.48
N GLU A 112 12.02 -14.16 -1.60
CA GLU A 112 12.38 -12.90 -2.30
C GLU A 112 11.23 -12.37 -3.17
N LYS A 113 11.40 -11.11 -3.65
CA LYS A 113 10.51 -10.45 -4.62
C LYS A 113 9.08 -10.30 -4.09
N CYS A 114 8.94 -9.65 -2.94
CA CYS A 114 7.66 -9.53 -2.24
C CYS A 114 6.52 -8.95 -3.09
N ASN A 115 6.78 -8.18 -4.15
CA ASN A 115 5.74 -7.75 -5.09
C ASN A 115 4.90 -8.92 -5.62
N ALA A 116 5.52 -10.08 -5.85
CA ALA A 116 4.87 -11.24 -6.47
C ALA A 116 3.73 -11.82 -5.62
N PHE A 117 3.82 -11.75 -4.29
CA PHE A 117 2.87 -12.36 -3.36
C PHE A 117 2.29 -11.40 -2.33
N SER A 118 2.46 -10.09 -2.52
CA SER A 118 1.94 -9.10 -1.59
C SER A 118 0.97 -8.12 -2.21
N ILE A 119 0.21 -7.46 -1.33
CA ILE A 119 -0.57 -6.27 -1.63
C ILE A 119 0.09 -5.10 -0.89
N GLY A 120 0.50 -4.05 -1.63
CA GLY A 120 1.03 -2.82 -1.06
C GLY A 120 -0.07 -1.82 -0.74
N ILE A 121 0.01 -1.23 0.45
CA ILE A 121 -0.87 -0.15 0.90
C ILE A 121 0.00 1.02 1.34
N GLU A 122 -0.12 2.14 0.64
CA GLU A 122 0.48 3.40 1.02
C GLU A 122 -0.45 4.17 1.98
N LEU A 123 0.11 4.73 3.04
CA LEU A 123 -0.57 5.73 3.85
C LEU A 123 0.08 7.09 3.56
N GLU A 124 -0.74 8.08 3.18
CA GLU A 124 -0.25 9.45 3.00
C GLU A 124 0.34 9.94 4.33
N GLY A 125 1.66 10.16 4.37
CA GLY A 125 2.37 10.45 5.60
C GLY A 125 3.87 10.45 5.42
N CYS A 126 4.59 10.44 6.55
CA CYS A 126 6.04 10.34 6.61
C CYS A 126 6.49 9.64 7.90
N ASP A 127 7.81 9.44 8.05
CA ASP A 127 8.39 8.77 9.23
C ASP A 127 8.37 9.61 10.51
N PHE A 128 8.02 10.92 10.43
CA PHE A 128 8.25 11.89 11.49
C PHE A 128 6.98 12.36 12.20
N GLU A 129 5.82 11.86 11.82
CA GLU A 129 4.55 12.24 12.44
C GLU A 129 3.51 11.10 12.44
N PRO A 130 2.55 11.13 13.38
CA PRO A 130 1.52 10.10 13.46
C PRO A 130 0.56 10.11 12.27
N PHE A 131 0.02 8.94 11.96
CA PHE A 131 -1.11 8.79 11.04
C PHE A 131 -2.42 9.19 11.73
N THR A 132 -3.40 9.58 10.91
CA THR A 132 -4.67 10.07 11.44
C THR A 132 -5.59 8.92 11.86
N GLU A 133 -6.56 9.24 12.72
CA GLU A 133 -7.61 8.30 13.10
C GLU A 133 -8.46 7.86 11.89
N ALA A 134 -8.67 8.76 10.92
CA ALA A 134 -9.36 8.45 9.67
C ALA A 134 -8.60 7.41 8.84
N GLN A 135 -7.27 7.55 8.74
CA GLN A 135 -6.42 6.56 8.06
C GLN A 135 -6.47 5.18 8.72
N TYR A 136 -6.41 5.11 10.03
CA TYR A 136 -6.51 3.82 10.73
C TYR A 136 -7.85 3.15 10.52
N ARG A 137 -8.97 3.88 10.59
CA ARG A 137 -10.31 3.31 10.31
C ARG A 137 -10.40 2.76 8.89
N SER A 138 -9.90 3.49 7.91
CA SER A 138 -9.88 3.05 6.51
C SER A 138 -8.97 1.84 6.31
N LEU A 139 -7.80 1.83 6.95
CA LEU A 139 -6.87 0.70 6.91
C LEU A 139 -7.47 -0.56 7.52
N GLU A 140 -8.10 -0.46 8.69
CA GLU A 140 -8.80 -1.57 9.35
C GLU A 140 -9.90 -2.16 8.45
N THR A 141 -10.69 -1.28 7.81
CA THR A 141 -11.74 -1.70 6.87
C THR A 141 -11.15 -2.41 5.64
N LEU A 142 -10.09 -1.85 5.06
CA LEU A 142 -9.42 -2.41 3.90
C LEU A 142 -8.75 -3.76 4.23
N LEU A 143 -8.03 -3.85 5.36
CA LEU A 143 -7.43 -5.11 5.81
C LEU A 143 -8.48 -6.21 6.03
N ALA A 144 -9.62 -5.87 6.62
CA ALA A 144 -10.72 -6.81 6.79
C ALA A 144 -11.28 -7.31 5.45
N ALA A 145 -11.39 -6.43 4.45
CA ALA A 145 -11.83 -6.81 3.10
C ALA A 145 -10.81 -7.72 2.41
N LEU A 146 -9.51 -7.41 2.53
CA LEU A 146 -8.42 -8.19 1.97
C LEU A 146 -8.30 -9.58 2.61
N CYS A 147 -8.35 -9.67 3.94
CA CYS A 147 -8.28 -10.96 4.65
C CYS A 147 -9.47 -11.88 4.36
N ARG A 148 -10.63 -11.32 3.98
CA ARG A 148 -11.78 -12.14 3.53
C ARG A 148 -11.62 -12.65 2.10
N ARG A 149 -10.93 -11.91 1.25
CA ARG A 149 -10.79 -12.23 -0.18
C ARG A 149 -9.57 -13.08 -0.48
N TYR A 150 -8.44 -12.83 0.21
CA TYR A 150 -7.15 -13.43 -0.03
C TYR A 150 -6.63 -14.15 1.22
N PRO A 151 -5.83 -15.22 1.08
CA PRO A 151 -5.27 -15.96 2.21
C PRO A 151 -4.13 -15.19 2.89
N ILE A 152 -4.41 -13.97 3.38
CA ILE A 152 -3.41 -13.13 4.02
C ILE A 152 -2.96 -13.77 5.34
N THR A 153 -1.68 -14.11 5.42
CA THR A 153 -1.04 -14.71 6.60
C THR A 153 -0.17 -13.75 7.37
N ALA A 154 0.17 -12.59 6.77
CA ALA A 154 0.96 -11.57 7.44
C ALA A 154 0.66 -10.15 6.95
N VAL A 155 0.75 -9.19 7.87
CA VAL A 155 0.79 -7.74 7.62
C VAL A 155 2.10 -7.23 8.19
N THR A 156 2.92 -6.59 7.38
CA THR A 156 4.28 -6.13 7.73
C THR A 156 4.57 -4.75 7.16
N GLY A 157 5.72 -4.16 7.51
CA GLY A 157 6.19 -2.89 6.96
C GLY A 157 7.22 -3.07 5.85
N HIS A 158 7.37 -2.07 4.99
CA HIS A 158 8.44 -2.05 3.99
C HIS A 158 9.82 -2.13 4.64
N GLN A 159 10.00 -1.45 5.78
CA GLN A 159 11.23 -1.53 6.59
C GLN A 159 11.58 -2.96 7.03
N ASP A 160 10.59 -3.81 7.24
CA ASP A 160 10.79 -5.17 7.74
C ASP A 160 11.19 -6.14 6.61
N ILE A 161 10.74 -5.89 5.35
CA ILE A 161 11.07 -6.70 4.18
C ILE A 161 12.27 -6.17 3.38
N ALA A 162 12.73 -4.96 3.69
CA ALA A 162 13.89 -4.32 3.06
C ALA A 162 14.76 -3.58 4.09
N PRO A 163 15.23 -4.28 5.15
CA PRO A 163 15.95 -3.67 6.26
C PRO A 163 17.22 -2.96 5.77
N GLY A 164 17.53 -1.80 6.37
CA GLY A 164 18.67 -0.97 6.00
C GLY A 164 18.48 -0.16 4.70
N ARG A 165 17.44 -0.47 3.89
CA ARG A 165 17.11 0.25 2.66
C ARG A 165 15.85 1.12 2.80
N LYS A 166 14.91 0.68 3.63
CA LYS A 166 13.60 1.32 3.83
C LYS A 166 13.29 1.51 5.30
N THR A 167 12.52 2.55 5.60
CA THR A 167 12.12 2.95 6.95
C THR A 167 10.60 2.98 7.13
N ASP A 168 9.86 3.03 6.03
CA ASP A 168 8.40 3.12 6.01
C ASP A 168 7.71 1.81 6.47
N PRO A 169 6.55 1.89 7.12
CA PRO A 169 5.74 3.07 7.43
C PRO A 169 6.26 3.91 8.60
N GLY A 170 7.45 3.63 9.15
CA GLY A 170 8.08 4.41 10.21
C GLY A 170 7.62 4.04 11.62
N HIS A 171 8.31 4.63 12.60
CA HIS A 171 8.10 4.28 14.01
C HIS A 171 6.83 4.92 14.63
N PHE A 172 6.23 5.92 13.97
CA PHE A 172 4.95 6.49 14.39
C PHE A 172 3.73 5.66 13.98
N PHE A 173 3.93 4.59 13.20
CA PHE A 173 2.84 3.68 12.86
C PHE A 173 2.50 2.79 14.06
N ASP A 174 1.23 2.79 14.47
CA ASP A 174 0.74 2.02 15.61
C ASP A 174 0.43 0.57 15.23
N TRP A 175 1.47 -0.28 15.22
CA TRP A 175 1.36 -1.72 15.00
C TRP A 175 0.54 -2.45 16.07
N ARG A 176 0.52 -1.92 17.31
CA ARG A 176 -0.26 -2.49 18.40
C ARG A 176 -1.74 -2.44 18.06
N ARG A 177 -2.22 -1.31 17.56
CA ARG A 177 -3.62 -1.12 17.16
C ARG A 177 -4.05 -2.17 16.12
N ILE A 178 -3.24 -2.39 15.08
CA ILE A 178 -3.53 -3.37 14.03
C ILE A 178 -3.57 -4.79 14.59
N ARG A 179 -2.65 -5.14 15.50
CA ARG A 179 -2.63 -6.43 16.18
C ARG A 179 -3.84 -6.65 17.08
N GLU A 180 -4.25 -5.65 17.86
CA GLU A 180 -5.41 -5.70 18.76
C GLU A 180 -6.74 -5.86 18.00
N LYS A 181 -6.79 -5.45 16.73
CA LYS A 181 -7.92 -5.72 15.81
C LYS A 181 -7.93 -7.15 15.25
N GLY A 182 -6.95 -7.97 15.59
CA GLY A 182 -6.88 -9.38 15.20
C GLY A 182 -6.23 -9.62 13.82
N PHE A 183 -5.60 -8.61 13.21
CA PHE A 183 -4.86 -8.82 11.97
C PHE A 183 -3.51 -9.50 12.24
N PRO A 184 -3.03 -10.36 11.30
CA PRO A 184 -1.82 -11.16 11.48
C PRO A 184 -0.54 -10.32 11.31
N VAL A 185 -0.27 -9.42 12.24
CA VAL A 185 0.94 -8.58 12.20
C VAL A 185 2.19 -9.43 12.45
N ASP A 186 3.09 -9.44 11.47
CA ASP A 186 4.41 -10.07 11.58
C ASP A 186 5.51 -9.11 11.09
N ARG A 187 6.36 -8.71 12.01
CA ARG A 187 7.48 -7.81 11.75
C ARG A 187 8.84 -8.52 11.79
N ASN A 188 8.83 -9.84 11.93
CA ASN A 188 10.02 -10.69 11.92
C ASN A 188 10.23 -11.24 10.50
N ALA A 189 10.63 -10.37 9.57
CA ALA A 189 10.81 -10.73 8.16
C ALA A 189 12.11 -11.53 7.88
N VAL A 190 12.92 -11.80 8.90
CA VAL A 190 14.21 -12.55 8.84
C VAL A 190 13.97 -14.02 9.10
#